data_614169b15b8e26b1c842fd34a8f4dade
#
_entry.id   614169b15b8e26b1c842fd34a8f4dade
#
_cell.length_a   1.000
_cell.length_b   1.000
_cell.length_c   1.000
_cell.angle_alpha   90.00
_cell.angle_beta   90.00
_cell.angle_gamma   90.00
#
_symmetry.space_group_name_H-M   'P 1'
#
loop_
_entity.id
_entity.type
_entity.pdbx_description
1 polymer ?
#
loop_
_entity_poly.entity_id
_entity_poly.type
_entity_poly.pdbx_seq_one_letter_code
_entity_poly.pdbx_strand_id
1 'polypeptide(L)'
;MSEDTRTVGIGNHGASRLPSVEVDSYNIELKEEDGFLGDRASKGAFQDILEAWRKPLKKSGDDPFGGKASSELSKKKLDEILVGDDVEAAALLHSAIEGFAQELAFVTRRFLKSKAWDKTEAIVVGGGFRQSRVGELAIARTDIILKAEGLKVQMVPIRFDPDEAGLIGCAHLAPSWIFEGYDSLLAVDIGGSN
;
A
#
# COMPACT_ATOMS: atom_id res chain seq x y z
N MET A 1 17.15 -18.32 -35.87
CA MET A 1 15.98 -17.61 -35.31
C MET A 1 15.34 -18.58 -34.33
N SER A 2 15.65 -18.47 -33.06
CA SER A 2 15.03 -19.28 -32.03
C SER A 2 13.83 -18.50 -31.48
N GLU A 3 12.65 -19.02 -31.67
CA GLU A 3 11.42 -18.55 -31.02
C GLU A 3 11.56 -18.78 -29.52
N ASP A 4 11.74 -17.71 -28.78
CA ASP A 4 11.72 -17.69 -27.32
C ASP A 4 10.25 -17.86 -26.90
N THR A 5 9.82 -19.11 -26.75
CA THR A 5 8.49 -19.45 -26.24
C THR A 5 8.48 -19.19 -24.74
N ARG A 6 8.34 -17.92 -24.33
CA ARG A 6 8.01 -17.60 -22.93
C ARG A 6 6.62 -18.14 -22.64
N THR A 7 6.56 -19.19 -21.88
CA THR A 7 5.32 -19.68 -21.26
C THR A 7 4.73 -18.56 -20.42
N VAL A 8 3.63 -17.99 -20.89
CA VAL A 8 2.82 -17.02 -20.13
C VAL A 8 2.25 -17.78 -18.93
N GLY A 9 2.81 -17.59 -17.76
CA GLY A 9 2.28 -18.14 -16.51
C GLY A 9 0.88 -17.60 -16.24
N ILE A 10 0.00 -18.44 -15.74
CA ILE A 10 -1.32 -18.05 -15.24
C ILE A 10 -1.08 -17.01 -14.12
N GLY A 11 -1.35 -15.74 -14.40
CA GLY A 11 -1.10 -14.62 -13.46
C GLY A 11 -0.40 -13.41 -14.07
N ASN A 12 0.14 -13.49 -15.28
CA ASN A 12 0.66 -12.32 -15.98
C ASN A 12 -0.50 -11.59 -16.66
N HIS A 13 -0.91 -10.48 -16.06
CA HIS A 13 -1.91 -9.58 -16.63
C HIS A 13 -1.20 -8.42 -17.35
N GLY A 14 -1.56 -8.17 -18.60
CA GLY A 14 -1.08 -7.03 -19.36
C GLY A 14 0.20 -7.28 -20.19
N ALA A 15 0.63 -6.26 -20.88
CA ALA A 15 1.81 -6.28 -21.74
C ALA A 15 3.08 -6.07 -20.90
N SER A 16 4.15 -6.81 -21.22
CA SER A 16 5.46 -6.61 -20.58
C SER A 16 6.10 -5.28 -20.97
N ARG A 17 5.69 -4.68 -22.08
CA ARG A 17 6.18 -3.40 -22.57
C ARG A 17 5.02 -2.50 -22.92
N LEU A 18 4.96 -1.35 -22.28
CA LEU A 18 3.96 -0.30 -22.48
C LEU A 18 4.62 0.87 -23.22
N PRO A 19 3.84 1.81 -23.79
CA PRO A 19 4.38 2.95 -24.51
C PRO A 19 5.41 3.76 -23.72
N SER A 20 5.27 3.82 -22.41
CA SER A 20 6.12 4.60 -21.49
C SER A 20 6.74 3.79 -20.36
N VAL A 21 6.47 2.48 -20.28
CA VAL A 21 6.85 1.63 -19.14
C VAL A 21 7.23 0.24 -19.63
N GLU A 22 8.28 -0.32 -19.07
CA GLU A 22 8.63 -1.74 -19.19
C GLU A 22 8.31 -2.42 -17.86
N VAL A 23 7.61 -3.56 -17.91
CA VAL A 23 7.15 -4.29 -16.72
C VAL A 23 7.93 -5.59 -16.61
N ASP A 24 8.77 -5.69 -15.59
CA ASP A 24 9.55 -6.91 -15.32
C ASP A 24 8.70 -8.01 -14.69
N SER A 25 7.75 -7.63 -13.85
CA SER A 25 6.95 -8.59 -13.09
C SER A 25 5.64 -7.98 -12.59
N TYR A 26 4.63 -8.83 -12.48
CA TYR A 26 3.35 -8.52 -11.85
C TYR A 26 3.17 -9.39 -10.61
N ASN A 27 2.52 -8.85 -9.57
CA ASN A 27 2.02 -9.61 -8.41
C ASN A 27 3.07 -10.51 -7.76
N ILE A 28 4.22 -9.94 -7.39
CA ILE A 28 5.20 -10.68 -6.60
C ILE A 28 4.66 -10.87 -5.19
N GLU A 29 4.54 -12.12 -4.77
CA GLU A 29 4.13 -12.51 -3.43
C GLU A 29 5.28 -13.22 -2.71
N LEU A 30 5.52 -12.85 -1.46
CA LEU A 30 6.42 -13.56 -0.56
C LEU A 30 5.58 -14.26 0.50
N LYS A 31 5.75 -15.59 0.63
CA LYS A 31 5.06 -16.41 1.64
C LYS A 31 5.84 -16.43 2.95
N GLU A 32 5.10 -16.43 4.04
CA GLU A 32 5.55 -16.74 5.40
C GLU A 32 4.84 -18.00 5.89
N GLU A 33 5.11 -18.45 7.13
CA GLU A 33 4.49 -19.66 7.68
C GLU A 33 2.96 -19.52 7.81
N ASP A 34 2.49 -18.31 8.16
CA ASP A 34 1.09 -18.03 8.48
C ASP A 34 0.36 -17.17 7.41
N GLY A 35 0.88 -17.06 6.19
CA GLY A 35 0.25 -16.27 5.13
C GLY A 35 1.22 -15.60 4.17
N PHE A 36 0.85 -14.40 3.72
CA PHE A 36 1.70 -13.61 2.84
C PHE A 36 2.38 -12.47 3.61
N LEU A 37 3.63 -12.21 3.27
CA LEU A 37 4.39 -11.11 3.88
C LEU A 37 3.65 -9.77 3.76
N GLY A 38 2.96 -9.53 2.64
CA GLY A 38 2.18 -8.32 2.39
C GLY A 38 1.03 -8.10 3.37
N ASP A 39 0.50 -9.15 4.00
CA ASP A 39 -0.59 -9.06 4.97
C ASP A 39 -0.23 -8.18 6.16
N ARG A 40 1.06 -8.14 6.55
CA ARG A 40 1.60 -7.27 7.60
C ARG A 40 1.46 -5.77 7.31
N ALA A 41 1.32 -5.39 6.05
CA ALA A 41 1.17 -4.01 5.59
C ALA A 41 -0.23 -3.71 5.05
N SER A 42 -1.22 -4.49 5.46
CA SER A 42 -2.62 -4.32 5.08
C SER A 42 -3.37 -3.35 6.01
N LYS A 43 -4.55 -2.90 5.55
CA LYS A 43 -5.50 -2.15 6.41
C LYS A 43 -5.85 -2.92 7.67
N GLY A 44 -6.04 -4.25 7.55
CA GLY A 44 -6.32 -5.13 8.69
C GLY A 44 -5.20 -5.11 9.71
N ALA A 45 -3.95 -5.24 9.26
CA ALA A 45 -2.79 -5.17 10.14
C ALA A 45 -2.70 -3.85 10.93
N PHE A 46 -3.00 -2.71 10.29
CA PHE A 46 -3.07 -1.44 11.00
C PHE A 46 -4.16 -1.45 12.10
N GLN A 47 -5.34 -1.99 11.77
CA GLN A 47 -6.44 -2.10 12.74
C GLN A 47 -6.09 -3.01 13.91
N ASP A 48 -5.39 -4.10 13.66
CA ASP A 48 -4.92 -5.04 14.70
C ASP A 48 -3.87 -4.40 15.59
N ILE A 49 -2.92 -3.64 15.04
CA ILE A 49 -1.93 -2.88 15.79
C ILE A 49 -2.63 -1.84 16.69
N LEU A 50 -3.58 -1.08 16.14
CA LEU A 50 -4.35 -0.11 16.93
C LEU A 50 -5.15 -0.79 18.03
N GLU A 51 -5.81 -1.91 17.75
CA GLU A 51 -6.56 -2.66 18.75
C GLU A 51 -5.66 -3.24 19.84
N ALA A 52 -4.46 -3.68 19.50
CA ALA A 52 -3.48 -4.18 20.48
C ALA A 52 -3.11 -3.09 21.50
N TRP A 53 -2.93 -1.85 21.08
CA TRP A 53 -2.71 -0.71 21.96
C TRP A 53 -3.94 -0.38 22.83
N ARG A 54 -5.14 -0.47 22.26
CA ARG A 54 -6.40 -0.14 22.95
C ARG A 54 -6.85 -1.20 23.94
N LYS A 55 -6.51 -2.47 23.69
CA LYS A 55 -6.97 -3.60 24.50
C LYS A 55 -6.67 -3.48 26.02
N PRO A 56 -5.47 -3.08 26.46
CA PRO A 56 -5.21 -2.80 27.87
C PRO A 56 -6.05 -1.64 28.42
N LEU A 57 -6.17 -0.55 27.65
CA LEU A 57 -6.92 0.65 28.06
C LEU A 57 -8.42 0.38 28.17
N LYS A 58 -8.98 -0.44 27.27
CA LYS A 58 -10.37 -0.91 27.39
C LYS A 58 -10.63 -1.65 28.70
N LYS A 59 -9.66 -2.45 29.16
CA LYS A 59 -9.80 -3.21 30.41
C LYS A 59 -9.78 -2.31 31.64
N SER A 60 -9.03 -1.22 31.63
CA SER A 60 -8.99 -0.24 32.72
C SER A 60 -10.14 0.79 32.66
N GLY A 61 -10.85 0.86 31.55
CA GLY A 61 -11.90 1.87 31.33
C GLY A 61 -11.39 3.20 30.75
N ASP A 62 -10.12 3.26 30.35
CA ASP A 62 -9.40 4.46 29.91
C ASP A 62 -9.24 4.53 28.37
N ASP A 63 -10.02 3.74 27.60
CA ASP A 63 -9.90 3.76 26.13
C ASP A 63 -10.46 5.08 25.54
N PRO A 64 -9.60 5.95 24.97
CA PRO A 64 -10.02 7.26 24.48
C PRO A 64 -10.87 7.18 23.19
N PHE A 65 -10.99 6.00 22.58
CA PHE A 65 -11.79 5.81 21.36
C PHE A 65 -13.24 5.34 21.62
N GLY A 66 -13.61 5.17 22.90
CA GLY A 66 -15.01 4.96 23.29
C GLY A 66 -15.61 3.63 22.87
N GLY A 67 -14.99 2.51 23.16
CA GLY A 67 -15.61 1.17 23.11
C GLY A 67 -15.82 0.55 21.71
N LYS A 68 -15.85 1.31 20.62
CA LYS A 68 -15.94 0.77 19.25
C LYS A 68 -14.70 -0.06 18.90
N ALA A 69 -14.87 -1.12 18.11
CA ALA A 69 -13.72 -1.86 17.60
C ALA A 69 -12.88 -0.99 16.65
N SER A 70 -11.58 -1.24 16.59
CA SER A 70 -10.69 -0.49 15.69
C SER A 70 -11.07 -0.65 14.20
N SER A 71 -11.66 -1.80 13.86
CA SER A 71 -12.19 -2.08 12.51
C SER A 71 -13.40 -1.23 12.13
N GLU A 72 -14.13 -0.70 13.10
CA GLU A 72 -15.32 0.14 12.89
C GLU A 72 -14.98 1.64 12.77
N LEU A 73 -13.73 2.02 13.02
CA LEU A 73 -13.28 3.40 12.90
C LEU A 73 -13.05 3.75 11.43
N SER A 74 -13.78 4.76 10.96
CA SER A 74 -13.57 5.26 9.58
C SER A 74 -12.24 6.02 9.47
N LYS A 75 -11.68 6.08 8.25
CA LYS A 75 -10.49 6.89 7.94
C LYS A 75 -10.66 8.34 8.42
N LYS A 76 -11.80 8.94 8.11
CA LYS A 76 -12.15 10.31 8.52
C LYS A 76 -12.09 10.46 10.04
N LYS A 77 -12.65 9.50 10.78
CA LYS A 77 -12.62 9.55 12.26
C LYS A 77 -11.21 9.45 12.81
N LEU A 78 -10.35 8.61 12.22
CA LEU A 78 -8.95 8.52 12.61
C LEU A 78 -8.20 9.82 12.32
N ASP A 79 -8.45 10.44 11.17
CA ASP A 79 -7.85 11.73 10.82
C ASP A 79 -8.31 12.86 11.75
N GLU A 80 -9.59 12.89 12.13
CA GLU A 80 -10.12 13.83 13.13
C GLU A 80 -9.44 13.67 14.50
N ILE A 81 -9.23 12.43 14.94
CA ILE A 81 -8.53 12.14 16.21
C ILE A 81 -7.07 12.60 16.13
N LEU A 82 -6.41 12.36 15.02
CA LEU A 82 -5.00 12.69 14.83
C LEU A 82 -4.70 14.19 15.00
N VAL A 83 -5.64 15.05 14.59
CA VAL A 83 -5.50 16.51 14.65
C VAL A 83 -6.39 17.15 15.73
N GLY A 84 -7.11 16.36 16.51
CA GLY A 84 -8.01 16.82 17.55
C GLY A 84 -7.29 17.21 18.85
N ASP A 85 -8.07 17.73 19.77
CA ASP A 85 -7.58 18.24 21.07
C ASP A 85 -7.35 17.12 22.10
N ASP A 86 -7.80 15.89 21.83
CA ASP A 86 -7.58 14.73 22.68
C ASP A 86 -6.17 14.18 22.47
N VAL A 87 -5.26 14.65 23.33
CA VAL A 87 -3.82 14.32 23.28
C VAL A 87 -3.57 12.82 23.49
N GLU A 88 -4.36 12.17 24.35
CA GLU A 88 -4.20 10.73 24.64
C GLU A 88 -4.62 9.89 23.43
N ALA A 89 -5.77 10.19 22.83
CA ALA A 89 -6.22 9.53 21.62
C ALA A 89 -5.23 9.73 20.46
N ALA A 90 -4.73 10.95 20.28
CA ALA A 90 -3.74 11.27 19.25
C ALA A 90 -2.41 10.52 19.50
N ALA A 91 -1.91 10.49 20.73
CA ALA A 91 -0.68 9.79 21.10
C ALA A 91 -0.78 8.28 20.85
N LEU A 92 -1.91 7.69 21.21
CA LEU A 92 -2.17 6.27 20.94
C LEU A 92 -2.21 5.98 19.44
N LEU A 93 -2.84 6.85 18.65
CA LEU A 93 -2.87 6.72 17.19
C LEU A 93 -1.48 6.86 16.57
N HIS A 94 -0.65 7.78 17.06
CA HIS A 94 0.76 7.90 16.66
C HIS A 94 1.55 6.63 16.96
N SER A 95 1.30 5.98 18.09
CA SER A 95 1.95 4.70 18.43
C SER A 95 1.56 3.60 17.44
N ALA A 96 0.29 3.56 17.03
CA ALA A 96 -0.17 2.62 16.00
C ALA A 96 0.43 2.92 14.63
N ILE A 97 0.54 4.19 14.25
CA ILE A 97 1.20 4.62 13.00
C ILE A 97 2.68 4.19 12.99
N GLU A 98 3.39 4.39 14.10
CA GLU A 98 4.78 3.95 14.21
C GLU A 98 4.90 2.44 14.08
N GLY A 99 4.08 1.66 14.80
CA GLY A 99 4.08 0.21 14.69
C GLY A 99 3.81 -0.29 13.27
N PHE A 100 2.84 0.30 12.60
CA PHE A 100 2.55 -0.03 11.20
C PHE A 100 3.68 0.37 10.25
N ALA A 101 4.32 1.51 10.47
CA ALA A 101 5.45 1.94 9.65
C ALA A 101 6.65 1.01 9.79
N GLN A 102 6.89 0.43 10.97
CA GLN A 102 7.91 -0.59 11.20
C GLN A 102 7.60 -1.87 10.42
N GLU A 103 6.33 -2.33 10.42
CA GLU A 103 5.91 -3.50 9.64
C GLU A 103 6.04 -3.24 8.13
N LEU A 104 5.59 -2.09 7.63
CA LEU A 104 5.74 -1.72 6.23
C LEU A 104 7.22 -1.61 5.81
N ALA A 105 8.08 -1.07 6.67
CA ALA A 105 9.52 -1.04 6.45
C ALA A 105 10.11 -2.47 6.42
N PHE A 106 9.65 -3.35 7.32
CA PHE A 106 10.07 -4.76 7.32
C PHE A 106 9.68 -5.46 6.02
N VAL A 107 8.44 -5.32 5.59
CA VAL A 107 7.94 -5.86 4.30
C VAL A 107 8.80 -5.34 3.14
N THR A 108 8.99 -4.03 3.08
CA THR A 108 9.79 -3.38 2.03
C THR A 108 11.21 -3.93 1.98
N ARG A 109 11.89 -4.06 3.12
CA ARG A 109 13.24 -4.65 3.19
C ARG A 109 13.30 -6.08 2.65
N ARG A 110 12.26 -6.87 2.92
CA ARG A 110 12.18 -8.25 2.43
C ARG A 110 12.05 -8.29 0.91
N PHE A 111 11.24 -7.42 0.33
CA PHE A 111 11.11 -7.31 -1.13
C PHE A 111 12.42 -6.82 -1.78
N LEU A 112 13.07 -5.81 -1.22
CA LEU A 112 14.34 -5.26 -1.73
C LEU A 112 15.50 -6.28 -1.74
N LYS A 113 15.40 -7.36 -0.95
CA LYS A 113 16.36 -8.48 -0.98
C LYS A 113 16.12 -9.44 -2.14
N SER A 114 15.02 -9.34 -2.84
CA SER A 114 14.74 -10.17 -4.00
C SER A 114 15.46 -9.62 -5.24
N LYS A 115 15.82 -10.50 -6.20
CA LYS A 115 16.47 -10.09 -7.43
C LYS A 115 15.59 -9.15 -8.29
N ALA A 116 14.27 -9.29 -8.18
CA ALA A 116 13.32 -8.47 -8.93
C ALA A 116 13.32 -7.00 -8.47
N TRP A 117 13.76 -6.74 -7.22
CA TRP A 117 13.72 -5.43 -6.59
C TRP A 117 15.10 -4.84 -6.24
N ASP A 118 16.19 -5.50 -6.61
CA ASP A 118 17.56 -5.11 -6.24
C ASP A 118 17.98 -3.72 -6.75
N LYS A 119 17.33 -3.26 -7.83
CA LYS A 119 17.55 -1.94 -8.45
C LYS A 119 16.40 -0.96 -8.25
N THR A 120 15.50 -1.23 -7.32
CA THR A 120 14.35 -0.35 -7.06
C THR A 120 14.81 0.96 -6.46
N GLU A 121 14.49 2.07 -7.13
CA GLU A 121 14.80 3.44 -6.69
C GLU A 121 13.60 4.08 -5.97
N ALA A 122 12.38 3.75 -6.38
CA ALA A 122 11.16 4.29 -5.79
C ALA A 122 10.06 3.22 -5.69
N ILE A 123 9.29 3.29 -4.62
CA ILE A 123 8.12 2.45 -4.37
C ILE A 123 6.91 3.36 -4.26
N VAL A 124 5.98 3.23 -5.20
CA VAL A 124 4.72 3.97 -5.17
C VAL A 124 3.72 3.19 -4.31
N VAL A 125 3.25 3.83 -3.25
CA VAL A 125 2.29 3.23 -2.32
C VAL A 125 0.89 3.72 -2.65
N GLY A 126 0.02 2.79 -3.06
CA GLY A 126 -1.38 3.03 -3.40
C GLY A 126 -2.35 2.48 -2.37
N GLY A 127 -3.61 2.33 -2.80
CA GLY A 127 -4.69 1.77 -2.02
C GLY A 127 -5.40 2.77 -1.10
N GLY A 128 -6.60 2.38 -0.65
CA GLY A 128 -7.49 3.28 0.08
C GLY A 128 -6.97 3.80 1.42
N PHE A 129 -5.99 3.15 2.04
CA PHE A 129 -5.35 3.63 3.27
C PHE A 129 -4.59 4.94 3.04
N ARG A 130 -3.97 5.10 1.88
CA ARG A 130 -3.23 6.31 1.50
C ARG A 130 -4.12 7.56 1.47
N GLN A 131 -5.42 7.44 1.23
CA GLN A 131 -6.37 8.57 1.19
C GLN A 131 -6.64 9.22 2.56
N SER A 132 -5.93 8.82 3.61
CA SER A 132 -6.06 9.38 4.95
C SER A 132 -4.76 10.01 5.41
N ARG A 133 -4.85 10.98 6.30
CA ARG A 133 -3.68 11.60 6.92
C ARG A 133 -2.86 10.57 7.72
N VAL A 134 -3.55 9.62 8.35
CA VAL A 134 -2.93 8.48 9.04
C VAL A 134 -2.07 7.67 8.07
N GLY A 135 -2.60 7.35 6.88
CA GLY A 135 -1.87 6.60 5.86
C GLY A 135 -0.69 7.39 5.28
N GLU A 136 -0.86 8.69 5.02
CA GLU A 136 0.25 9.55 4.57
C GLU A 136 1.40 9.58 5.58
N LEU A 137 1.07 9.73 6.87
CA LEU A 137 2.08 9.71 7.94
C LEU A 137 2.77 8.36 8.07
N ALA A 138 2.04 7.26 7.94
CA ALA A 138 2.61 5.92 7.97
C ALA A 138 3.61 5.71 6.83
N ILE A 139 3.28 6.14 5.60
CA ILE A 139 4.18 6.07 4.44
C ILE A 139 5.41 6.94 4.66
N ALA A 140 5.23 8.20 5.08
CA ALA A 140 6.33 9.12 5.35
C ALA A 140 7.25 8.61 6.47
N ARG A 141 6.67 8.01 7.52
CA ARG A 141 7.43 7.42 8.61
C ARG A 141 8.24 6.21 8.15
N THR A 142 7.66 5.36 7.31
CA THR A 142 8.34 4.23 6.68
C THR A 142 9.54 4.70 5.86
N ASP A 143 9.38 5.74 5.05
CA ASP A 143 10.45 6.33 4.24
C ASP A 143 11.61 6.83 5.12
N ILE A 144 11.30 7.48 6.24
CA ILE A 144 12.31 7.93 7.22
C ILE A 144 13.04 6.72 7.84
N ILE A 145 12.34 5.66 8.22
CA ILE A 145 12.95 4.44 8.77
C ILE A 145 13.93 3.83 7.78
N LEU A 146 13.52 3.63 6.52
CA LEU A 146 14.36 3.05 5.48
C LEU A 146 15.60 3.91 5.20
N LYS A 147 15.44 5.23 5.15
CA LYS A 147 16.56 6.18 4.98
C LYS A 147 17.52 6.15 6.16
N ALA A 148 17.00 6.08 7.38
CA ALA A 148 17.83 5.98 8.59
C ALA A 148 18.67 4.68 8.62
N GLU A 149 18.20 3.63 7.99
CA GLU A 149 18.91 2.37 7.79
C GLU A 149 19.89 2.40 6.60
N GLY A 150 20.01 3.52 5.91
CA GLY A 150 20.92 3.71 4.77
C GLY A 150 20.38 3.19 3.43
N LEU A 151 19.11 2.83 3.35
CA LEU A 151 18.47 2.44 2.09
C LEU A 151 18.18 3.68 1.24
N LYS A 152 18.45 3.57 -0.07
CA LYS A 152 18.28 4.69 -1.02
C LYS A 152 16.92 4.72 -1.70
N VAL A 153 16.07 3.72 -1.44
CA VAL A 153 14.72 3.66 -2.01
C VAL A 153 13.84 4.77 -1.42
N GLN A 154 12.99 5.34 -2.24
CA GLN A 154 12.02 6.35 -1.83
C GLN A 154 10.62 5.72 -1.73
N MET A 155 9.91 6.01 -0.65
CA MET A 155 8.48 5.66 -0.51
C MET A 155 7.64 6.86 -0.93
N VAL A 156 6.86 6.72 -2.00
CA VAL A 156 6.09 7.81 -2.59
C VAL A 156 4.60 7.45 -2.56
N PRO A 157 3.74 8.25 -1.92
CA PRO A 157 2.30 8.00 -2.01
C PRO A 157 1.83 8.22 -3.45
N ILE A 158 0.89 7.36 -3.91
CA ILE A 158 0.29 7.49 -5.23
C ILE A 158 -0.30 8.89 -5.42
N ARG A 159 -0.06 9.48 -6.59
CA ARG A 159 -0.43 10.86 -6.89
C ARG A 159 -1.92 11.04 -7.11
N PHE A 160 -2.52 10.10 -7.83
CA PHE A 160 -3.94 10.13 -8.19
C PHE A 160 -4.80 9.49 -7.09
N ASP A 161 -6.09 9.75 -7.15
CA ASP A 161 -7.04 9.05 -6.30
C ASP A 161 -6.90 7.54 -6.52
N PRO A 162 -6.78 6.71 -5.47
CA PRO A 162 -6.64 5.26 -5.61
C PRO A 162 -7.79 4.60 -6.38
N ASP A 163 -9.00 5.14 -6.30
CA ASP A 163 -10.16 4.60 -7.02
C ASP A 163 -10.09 4.94 -8.53
N GLU A 164 -9.41 6.04 -8.90
CA GLU A 164 -9.17 6.44 -10.30
C GLU A 164 -7.87 5.85 -10.87
N ALA A 165 -6.93 5.46 -10.01
CA ALA A 165 -5.62 5.01 -10.44
C ALA A 165 -5.68 3.74 -11.31
N GLY A 166 -6.64 2.86 -11.06
CA GLY A 166 -6.93 1.69 -11.88
C GLY A 166 -7.30 2.08 -13.31
N LEU A 167 -8.21 3.03 -13.47
CA LEU A 167 -8.65 3.54 -14.78
C LEU A 167 -7.51 4.21 -15.55
N ILE A 168 -6.71 5.05 -14.87
CA ILE A 168 -5.52 5.68 -15.43
C ILE A 168 -4.50 4.61 -15.84
N GLY A 169 -4.28 3.61 -14.98
CA GLY A 169 -3.40 2.47 -15.26
C GLY A 169 -3.84 1.67 -16.49
N CYS A 170 -5.14 1.46 -16.70
CA CYS A 170 -5.67 0.80 -17.89
C CYS A 170 -5.22 1.48 -19.19
N ALA A 171 -5.17 2.81 -19.21
CA ALA A 171 -4.66 3.56 -20.37
C ALA A 171 -3.17 3.24 -20.64
N HIS A 172 -2.36 3.14 -19.58
CA HIS A 172 -0.95 2.77 -19.71
C HIS A 172 -0.72 1.28 -20.05
N LEU A 173 -1.68 0.42 -19.75
CA LEU A 173 -1.64 -1.00 -20.10
C LEU A 173 -2.15 -1.29 -21.52
N ALA A 174 -2.77 -0.31 -22.18
CA ALA A 174 -3.27 -0.45 -23.53
C ALA A 174 -2.11 -0.57 -24.54
N PRO A 175 -2.20 -1.45 -25.55
CA PRO A 175 -1.21 -1.55 -26.62
C PRO A 175 -1.06 -0.22 -27.38
N SER A 176 0.15 0.07 -27.86
CA SER A 176 0.47 1.32 -28.57
C SER A 176 -0.39 1.59 -29.80
N TRP A 177 -0.80 0.54 -30.54
CA TRP A 177 -1.65 0.67 -31.73
C TRP A 177 -3.03 1.29 -31.44
N ILE A 178 -3.54 1.19 -30.21
CA ILE A 178 -4.79 1.85 -29.81
C ILE A 178 -4.64 3.37 -29.89
N PHE A 179 -3.51 3.91 -29.44
CA PHE A 179 -3.24 5.35 -29.45
C PHE A 179 -2.89 5.87 -30.85
N GLU A 180 -2.45 5.01 -31.75
CA GLU A 180 -2.12 5.36 -33.14
C GLU A 180 -3.36 5.35 -34.04
N GLY A 181 -4.37 4.54 -33.73
CA GLY A 181 -5.53 4.29 -34.57
C GLY A 181 -6.85 4.89 -34.11
N TYR A 182 -6.91 5.44 -32.89
CA TYR A 182 -8.17 5.92 -32.29
C TYR A 182 -7.95 7.23 -31.54
N ASP A 183 -8.91 8.14 -31.66
CA ASP A 183 -8.88 9.45 -30.99
C ASP A 183 -9.36 9.40 -29.53
N SER A 184 -9.94 8.28 -29.10
CA SER A 184 -10.55 8.13 -27.77
C SER A 184 -10.35 6.73 -27.23
N LEU A 185 -10.16 6.63 -25.92
CA LEU A 185 -10.06 5.38 -25.17
C LEU A 185 -11.07 5.41 -24.02
N LEU A 186 -11.91 4.37 -23.92
CA LEU A 186 -12.75 4.13 -22.76
C LEU A 186 -12.09 3.06 -21.89
N ALA A 187 -11.66 3.44 -20.69
CA ALA A 187 -11.19 2.51 -19.67
C ALA A 187 -12.35 2.15 -18.73
N VAL A 188 -12.55 0.85 -18.49
CA VAL A 188 -13.57 0.35 -17.58
C VAL A 188 -12.89 -0.57 -16.58
N ASP A 189 -13.04 -0.25 -15.29
CA ASP A 189 -12.60 -1.10 -14.18
C ASP A 189 -13.85 -1.78 -13.57
N ILE A 190 -13.86 -3.11 -13.60
CA ILE A 190 -14.93 -3.91 -12.99
C ILE A 190 -14.32 -4.62 -11.79
N GLY A 191 -14.25 -3.90 -10.67
CA GLY A 191 -13.76 -4.44 -9.41
C GLY A 191 -14.81 -5.29 -8.71
N GLY A 192 -14.38 -6.38 -8.08
CA GLY A 192 -15.21 -7.10 -7.13
C GLY A 192 -15.27 -6.30 -5.82
N SER A 193 -16.42 -5.70 -5.51
CA SER A 193 -16.66 -5.21 -4.16
C SER A 193 -16.85 -6.40 -3.23
N ASN A 194 -15.95 -6.58 -2.29
CA ASN A 194 -16.14 -7.45 -1.13
C ASN A 194 -16.95 -6.74 -0.06
#